data_7a4f50baeb7e91af263e369921937410
#
_entry.id   7a4f50baeb7e91af263e369921937410
#
_cell.length_a   1.000
_cell.length_b   1.000
_cell.length_c   1.000
_cell.angle_alpha   90.00
_cell.angle_beta   90.00
_cell.angle_gamma   90.00
#
_symmetry.space_group_name_H-M   'P 1'
#
loop_
_entity.id
_entity.type
_entity.pdbx_description
1 polymer ?
#
loop_
_entity_poly.entity_id
_entity_poly.type
_entity_poly.pdbx_seq_one_letter_code
_entity_poly.pdbx_strand_id
1 'polypeptide(L)'
;MQANTSFVVTDPKGELLRDTGYLLEGAGYKVRVLDLLHMRRSHGYNPFVYLQSDNDVQRLVTNLFKATTPKGSQTNDPFWDTAASMLLLALMYYLWYEAPKYEQNFGMVMELLRAGDIPDEENANAMPSTLDELFAELESKNPYHIAVKYYKAYRSGSAKTLKSVQITLAARLEKFNL
;
A
#
# COMPACT_ATOMS: atom_id res chain seq x y z
N MET A 1 21.36 20.32 25.54
CA MET A 1 20.86 19.48 24.46
C MET A 1 21.85 19.57 23.31
N GLN A 2 22.37 18.44 22.81
CA GLN A 2 23.43 18.47 21.78
C GLN A 2 22.90 18.70 20.35
N ALA A 3 21.61 18.78 20.13
CA ALA A 3 20.89 19.15 18.87
C ALA A 3 21.57 18.74 17.54
N ASN A 4 22.24 17.58 17.52
CA ASN A 4 23.05 17.11 16.38
C ASN A 4 22.60 15.77 15.78
N THR A 5 21.44 15.24 16.21
CA THR A 5 20.96 13.92 15.82
C THR A 5 19.45 13.93 15.63
N SER A 6 18.95 13.23 14.61
CA SER A 6 17.52 12.97 14.44
C SER A 6 17.06 11.85 15.36
N PHE A 7 15.82 11.94 15.85
CA PHE A 7 15.24 10.97 16.77
C PHE A 7 13.94 10.41 16.19
N VAL A 8 13.69 9.13 16.47
CA VAL A 8 12.38 8.50 16.39
C VAL A 8 12.01 8.05 17.80
N VAL A 9 10.89 8.55 18.31
CA VAL A 9 10.48 8.33 19.70
C VAL A 9 9.08 7.74 19.72
N THR A 10 8.88 6.68 20.50
CA THR A 10 7.54 6.18 20.85
C THR A 10 7.09 6.84 22.13
N ASP A 11 5.93 7.52 22.09
CA ASP A 11 5.37 8.27 23.22
C ASP A 11 3.91 7.86 23.44
N PRO A 12 3.67 6.71 24.12
CA PRO A 12 2.31 6.16 24.28
C PRO A 12 1.33 7.05 25.00
N LYS A 13 1.81 7.98 25.83
CA LYS A 13 0.98 8.91 26.63
C LYS A 13 1.02 10.34 26.13
N GLY A 14 1.87 10.67 25.17
CA GLY A 14 2.08 12.04 24.69
C GLY A 14 2.80 12.96 25.68
N GLU A 15 3.38 12.40 26.74
CA GLU A 15 4.08 13.17 27.78
C GLU A 15 5.38 13.78 27.25
N LEU A 16 6.17 13.00 26.52
CA LEU A 16 7.45 13.46 25.98
C LEU A 16 7.24 14.60 24.98
N LEU A 17 6.28 14.46 24.08
CA LEU A 17 5.93 15.50 23.12
C LEU A 17 5.51 16.80 23.83
N ARG A 18 4.62 16.69 24.81
CA ARG A 18 4.13 17.83 25.58
C ARG A 18 5.23 18.55 26.33
N ASP A 19 6.15 17.80 26.97
CA ASP A 19 7.15 18.35 27.86
C ASP A 19 8.41 18.82 27.11
N THR A 20 8.71 18.24 25.93
CA THR A 20 9.96 18.53 25.21
C THR A 20 9.77 19.03 23.78
N GLY A 21 8.57 18.86 23.18
CA GLY A 21 8.33 19.20 21.77
C GLY A 21 8.66 20.65 21.45
N TYR A 22 8.19 21.58 22.24
CA TYR A 22 8.47 23.02 22.08
C TYR A 22 9.95 23.37 22.21
N LEU A 23 10.66 22.69 23.13
CA LEU A 23 12.11 22.88 23.30
C LEU A 23 12.88 22.37 22.08
N LEU A 24 12.43 21.27 21.47
CA LEU A 24 13.03 20.72 20.27
C LEU A 24 12.81 21.64 19.06
N GLU A 25 11.61 22.16 18.88
CA GLU A 25 11.32 23.14 17.82
C GLU A 25 12.13 24.41 18.01
N GLY A 26 12.24 24.93 19.23
CA GLY A 26 13.08 26.08 19.56
C GLY A 26 14.57 25.84 19.33
N ALA A 27 15.03 24.57 19.38
CA ALA A 27 16.39 24.15 19.03
C ALA A 27 16.58 23.87 17.52
N GLY A 28 15.57 24.18 16.68
CA GLY A 28 15.64 24.02 15.23
C GLY A 28 15.26 22.64 14.69
N TYR A 29 14.72 21.75 15.54
CA TYR A 29 14.21 20.46 15.07
C TYR A 29 12.87 20.60 14.35
N LYS A 30 12.69 19.84 13.29
CA LYS A 30 11.42 19.64 12.64
C LYS A 30 10.68 18.49 13.34
N VAL A 31 9.79 18.81 14.26
CA VAL A 31 8.99 17.81 14.96
C VAL A 31 7.85 17.30 14.08
N ARG A 32 7.75 15.98 13.91
CA ARG A 32 6.65 15.30 13.23
C ARG A 32 5.99 14.34 14.19
N VAL A 33 4.67 14.39 14.26
CA VAL A 33 3.87 13.56 15.16
C VAL A 33 2.95 12.67 14.37
N LEU A 34 3.04 11.36 14.58
CA LEU A 34 2.07 10.40 14.10
C LEU A 34 1.19 9.99 15.28
N ASP A 35 0.00 10.60 15.38
CA ASP A 35 -0.96 10.36 16.46
C ASP A 35 -2.01 9.35 15.97
N LEU A 36 -1.87 8.11 16.43
CA LEU A 36 -2.76 7.00 16.04
C LEU A 36 -4.08 7.00 16.83
N LEU A 37 -4.19 7.83 17.89
CA LEU A 37 -5.41 7.97 18.67
C LEU A 37 -6.28 9.13 18.16
N HIS A 38 -5.65 10.23 17.74
CA HIS A 38 -6.30 11.43 17.27
C HIS A 38 -5.84 11.78 15.86
N MET A 39 -6.21 10.95 14.89
CA MET A 39 -5.75 11.03 13.49
C MET A 39 -5.93 12.42 12.86
N ARG A 40 -6.95 13.18 13.25
CA ARG A 40 -7.17 14.56 12.79
C ARG A 40 -6.07 15.55 13.20
N ARG A 41 -5.28 15.23 14.22
CA ARG A 41 -4.15 16.03 14.72
C ARG A 41 -2.81 15.47 14.31
N SER A 42 -2.83 14.33 13.64
CA SER A 42 -1.63 13.63 13.17
C SER A 42 -1.07 14.29 11.91
N HIS A 43 0.24 14.30 11.78
CA HIS A 43 0.86 14.52 10.48
C HIS A 43 0.58 13.34 9.58
N GLY A 44 0.34 13.60 8.30
CA GLY A 44 0.19 12.57 7.28
C GLY A 44 1.52 11.88 6.99
N TYR A 45 1.45 10.59 6.68
CA TYR A 45 2.58 9.80 6.21
C TYR A 45 2.21 9.12 4.90
N ASN A 46 2.94 9.44 3.84
CA ASN A 46 2.81 8.76 2.55
C ASN A 46 4.11 8.04 2.22
N PRO A 47 4.13 6.69 2.27
CA PRO A 47 5.35 5.93 2.01
C PRO A 47 5.85 6.04 0.56
N PHE A 48 5.00 6.37 -0.41
CA PHE A 48 5.42 6.56 -1.80
C PHE A 48 6.49 7.65 -1.97
N VAL A 49 6.49 8.67 -1.10
CA VAL A 49 7.48 9.76 -1.14
C VAL A 49 8.92 9.26 -0.90
N TYR A 50 9.06 8.11 -0.25
CA TYR A 50 10.35 7.52 0.14
C TYR A 50 10.82 6.42 -0.81
N LEU A 51 10.03 6.05 -1.82
CA LEU A 51 10.40 5.05 -2.81
C LEU A 51 11.43 5.63 -3.80
N GLN A 52 12.57 4.96 -3.94
CA GLN A 52 13.67 5.34 -4.81
C GLN A 52 14.01 4.25 -5.84
N SER A 53 13.59 3.01 -5.59
CA SER A 53 13.90 1.86 -6.42
C SER A 53 12.78 0.81 -6.38
N ASP A 54 12.77 -0.11 -7.34
CA ASP A 54 11.88 -1.28 -7.36
C ASP A 54 11.99 -2.09 -6.06
N ASN A 55 13.20 -2.20 -5.51
CA ASN A 55 13.42 -2.90 -4.25
C ASN A 55 12.70 -2.25 -3.07
N ASP A 56 12.54 -0.93 -3.09
CA ASP A 56 11.80 -0.23 -2.02
C ASP A 56 10.31 -0.53 -2.10
N VAL A 57 9.75 -0.61 -3.31
CA VAL A 57 8.35 -1.03 -3.51
C VAL A 57 8.14 -2.45 -2.98
N GLN A 58 9.02 -3.39 -3.36
CA GLN A 58 8.93 -4.78 -2.87
C GLN A 58 9.09 -4.87 -1.36
N ARG A 59 10.02 -4.11 -0.78
CA ARG A 59 10.24 -4.06 0.66
C ARG A 59 9.04 -3.49 1.39
N LEU A 60 8.42 -2.44 0.86
CA LEU A 60 7.22 -1.83 1.44
C LEU A 60 6.06 -2.83 1.45
N VAL A 61 5.79 -3.52 0.33
CA VAL A 61 4.75 -4.57 0.24
C VAL A 61 5.04 -5.71 1.22
N THR A 62 6.27 -6.21 1.23
CA THR A 62 6.66 -7.30 2.15
C THR A 62 6.46 -6.91 3.62
N ASN A 63 6.85 -5.69 4.00
CA ASN A 63 6.70 -5.20 5.37
C ASN A 63 5.22 -4.99 5.72
N LEU A 64 4.40 -4.52 4.79
CA LEU A 64 2.97 -4.37 4.98
C LEU A 64 2.31 -5.72 5.28
N PHE A 65 2.59 -6.75 4.46
CA PHE A 65 2.06 -8.09 4.70
C PHE A 65 2.51 -8.65 6.04
N LYS A 66 3.79 -8.53 6.40
CA LYS A 66 4.31 -8.94 7.71
C LYS A 66 3.62 -8.22 8.87
N ALA A 67 3.42 -6.91 8.75
CA ALA A 67 2.83 -6.09 9.81
C ALA A 67 1.31 -6.34 9.97
N THR A 68 0.63 -6.77 8.93
CA THR A 68 -0.82 -7.03 8.93
C THR A 68 -1.17 -8.50 9.15
N THR A 69 -0.20 -9.40 9.22
CA THR A 69 -0.43 -10.81 9.55
C THR A 69 -0.78 -10.93 11.05
N PRO A 70 -1.95 -11.51 11.40
CA PRO A 70 -2.34 -11.69 12.79
C PRO A 70 -1.33 -12.57 13.54
N LYS A 71 -0.96 -12.18 14.76
CA LYS A 71 -0.08 -12.99 15.61
C LYS A 71 -0.76 -14.32 15.92
N GLY A 72 -0.07 -15.43 15.67
CA GLY A 72 -0.58 -16.79 15.93
C GLY A 72 -1.42 -17.38 14.80
N SER A 73 -1.72 -16.65 13.74
CA SER A 73 -2.27 -17.26 12.54
C SER A 73 -1.14 -18.00 11.82
N GLN A 74 -1.11 -19.32 11.99
CA GLN A 74 -0.44 -20.14 11.00
C GLN A 74 -1.34 -20.06 9.74
N THR A 75 -0.96 -19.21 8.78
CA THR A 75 -1.57 -19.27 7.45
C THR A 75 -1.16 -20.61 6.87
N ASN A 76 -2.05 -21.57 6.92
CA ASN A 76 -1.83 -22.91 6.42
C ASN A 76 -1.56 -22.93 4.91
N ASP A 77 -1.81 -21.81 4.22
CA ASP A 77 -1.58 -21.68 2.79
C ASP A 77 -0.98 -20.28 2.46
N PRO A 78 0.33 -20.19 2.20
CA PRO A 78 0.99 -18.95 1.79
C PRO A 78 0.54 -18.45 0.40
N PHE A 79 -0.23 -19.25 -0.35
CA PHE A 79 -0.71 -18.91 -1.69
C PHE A 79 -1.49 -17.59 -1.69
N TRP A 80 -2.44 -17.42 -0.76
CA TRP A 80 -3.30 -16.23 -0.73
C TRP A 80 -2.54 -14.95 -0.48
N ASP A 81 -1.62 -14.96 0.46
CA ASP A 81 -0.76 -13.81 0.76
C ASP A 81 0.21 -13.51 -0.40
N THR A 82 0.74 -14.54 -1.06
CA THR A 82 1.60 -14.38 -2.23
C THR A 82 0.82 -13.77 -3.40
N ALA A 83 -0.36 -14.30 -3.71
CA ALA A 83 -1.20 -13.80 -4.79
C ALA A 83 -1.70 -12.36 -4.53
N ALA A 84 -2.10 -12.05 -3.28
CA ALA A 84 -2.49 -10.71 -2.89
C ALA A 84 -1.31 -9.72 -2.94
N SER A 85 -0.09 -10.17 -2.60
CA SER A 85 1.10 -9.33 -2.73
C SER A 85 1.45 -9.04 -4.20
N MET A 86 1.22 -9.98 -5.12
CA MET A 86 1.40 -9.75 -6.55
C MET A 86 0.44 -8.68 -7.07
N LEU A 87 -0.83 -8.73 -6.68
CA LEU A 87 -1.80 -7.68 -7.04
C LEU A 87 -1.37 -6.34 -6.48
N LEU A 88 -1.01 -6.26 -5.19
CA LEU A 88 -0.55 -5.01 -4.58
C LEU A 88 0.70 -4.46 -5.28
N LEU A 89 1.68 -5.32 -5.62
CA LEU A 89 2.86 -4.91 -6.37
C LEU A 89 2.50 -4.34 -7.75
N ALA A 90 1.54 -4.96 -8.47
CA ALA A 90 1.07 -4.43 -9.74
C ALA A 90 0.50 -3.01 -9.59
N LEU A 91 -0.40 -2.79 -8.61
CA LEU A 91 -1.03 -1.49 -8.36
C LEU A 91 0.00 -0.44 -7.93
N MET A 92 0.92 -0.79 -7.02
CA MET A 92 1.93 0.13 -6.52
C MET A 92 2.93 0.53 -7.61
N TYR A 93 3.40 -0.42 -8.44
CA TYR A 93 4.27 -0.10 -9.55
C TYR A 93 3.57 0.74 -10.61
N TYR A 94 2.28 0.46 -10.89
CA TYR A 94 1.50 1.30 -11.78
C TYR A 94 1.47 2.76 -11.27
N LEU A 95 1.07 2.98 -10.02
CA LEU A 95 1.00 4.32 -9.45
C LEU A 95 2.38 5.00 -9.39
N TRP A 96 3.42 4.27 -9.06
CA TRP A 96 4.74 4.84 -8.89
C TRP A 96 5.38 5.28 -10.20
N TYR A 97 5.16 4.53 -11.29
CA TYR A 97 5.75 4.83 -12.59
C TYR A 97 4.86 5.72 -13.47
N GLU A 98 3.55 5.45 -13.49
CA GLU A 98 2.64 6.03 -14.48
C GLU A 98 1.79 7.18 -13.91
N ALA A 99 1.48 7.16 -12.59
CA ALA A 99 0.60 8.15 -12.00
C ALA A 99 1.35 9.43 -11.58
N PRO A 100 0.68 10.59 -11.63
CA PRO A 100 1.23 11.84 -11.12
C PRO A 100 1.45 11.75 -9.59
N LYS A 101 2.38 12.55 -9.07
CA LYS A 101 2.81 12.46 -7.65
C LYS A 101 1.68 12.61 -6.63
N TYR A 102 0.63 13.36 -6.93
CA TYR A 102 -0.50 13.55 -6.01
C TYR A 102 -1.40 12.30 -5.92
N GLU A 103 -1.34 11.41 -6.90
CA GLU A 103 -2.05 10.13 -6.91
C GLU A 103 -1.21 8.98 -6.31
N GLN A 104 0.07 9.18 -6.10
CA GLN A 104 0.96 8.18 -5.52
C GLN A 104 0.72 8.06 -4.01
N ASN A 105 -0.35 7.36 -3.61
CA ASN A 105 -0.74 7.15 -2.21
C ASN A 105 -1.60 5.90 -2.05
N PHE A 106 -1.80 5.44 -0.80
CA PHE A 106 -2.63 4.25 -0.54
C PHE A 106 -4.12 4.45 -0.82
N GLY A 107 -4.63 5.68 -0.78
CA GLY A 107 -6.00 5.97 -1.19
C GLY A 107 -6.24 5.57 -2.65
N MET A 108 -5.30 5.94 -3.54
CA MET A 108 -5.37 5.54 -4.96
C MET A 108 -5.16 4.04 -5.17
N VAL A 109 -4.34 3.37 -4.34
CA VAL A 109 -4.25 1.90 -4.37
C VAL A 109 -5.62 1.27 -4.11
N MET A 110 -6.38 1.79 -3.13
CA MET A 110 -7.73 1.31 -2.82
C MET A 110 -8.73 1.61 -3.95
N GLU A 111 -8.64 2.77 -4.59
CA GLU A 111 -9.49 3.09 -5.75
C GLU A 111 -9.21 2.15 -6.93
N LEU A 112 -7.95 1.89 -7.25
CA LEU A 112 -7.58 0.93 -8.30
C LEU A 112 -8.06 -0.49 -7.95
N LEU A 113 -7.96 -0.90 -6.69
CA LEU A 113 -8.46 -2.21 -6.24
C LEU A 113 -9.98 -2.32 -6.46
N ARG A 114 -10.74 -1.27 -6.15
CA ARG A 114 -12.20 -1.21 -6.39
C ARG A 114 -12.53 -1.20 -7.89
N ALA A 115 -11.73 -0.49 -8.71
CA ALA A 115 -11.90 -0.46 -10.15
C ALA A 115 -11.68 -1.82 -10.83
N GLY A 116 -11.02 -2.74 -10.14
CA GLY A 116 -10.75 -4.11 -10.57
C GLY A 116 -11.74 -5.14 -10.04
N ASP A 117 -12.88 -4.73 -9.48
CA ASP A 117 -13.84 -5.66 -8.88
C ASP A 117 -14.30 -6.72 -9.89
N ILE A 118 -14.28 -7.98 -9.45
CA ILE A 118 -14.62 -9.14 -10.28
C ILE A 118 -16.04 -9.55 -9.91
N PRO A 119 -16.97 -9.61 -10.89
CA PRO A 119 -18.32 -10.08 -10.65
C PRO A 119 -18.37 -11.49 -10.06
N ASP A 120 -19.32 -11.75 -9.18
CA ASP A 120 -19.47 -13.05 -8.50
C ASP A 120 -19.90 -14.19 -9.46
N GLU A 121 -20.42 -13.86 -10.63
CA GLU A 121 -20.86 -14.84 -11.62
C GLU A 121 -19.79 -15.06 -12.70
N GLU A 122 -19.48 -16.32 -12.99
CA GLU A 122 -18.67 -16.72 -14.15
C GLU A 122 -19.47 -16.50 -15.45
N ASN A 123 -19.81 -15.25 -15.76
CA ASN A 123 -20.38 -14.95 -17.07
C ASN A 123 -19.26 -14.95 -18.11
N ALA A 124 -19.36 -15.88 -19.08
CA ALA A 124 -18.45 -15.95 -20.22
C ALA A 124 -18.38 -14.64 -21.04
N ASN A 125 -19.30 -13.69 -20.78
CA ASN A 125 -19.41 -12.36 -21.38
C ASN A 125 -19.10 -11.22 -20.39
N ALA A 126 -18.42 -11.49 -19.26
CA ALA A 126 -18.04 -10.43 -18.35
C ALA A 126 -17.12 -9.42 -19.07
N MET A 127 -17.56 -8.18 -19.14
CA MET A 127 -16.72 -7.11 -19.69
C MET A 127 -15.46 -6.94 -18.85
N PRO A 128 -14.33 -6.59 -19.47
CA PRO A 128 -13.11 -6.25 -18.73
C PRO A 128 -13.43 -5.18 -17.68
N SER A 129 -12.84 -5.31 -16.50
CA SER A 129 -12.93 -4.26 -15.49
C SER A 129 -12.14 -3.01 -15.94
N THR A 130 -12.46 -1.86 -15.37
CA THR A 130 -11.68 -0.63 -15.64
C THR A 130 -10.19 -0.83 -15.35
N LEU A 131 -9.86 -1.64 -14.37
CA LEU A 131 -8.47 -2.00 -14.06
C LEU A 131 -7.85 -2.86 -15.18
N ASP A 132 -8.61 -3.81 -15.74
CA ASP A 132 -8.14 -4.61 -16.88
C ASP A 132 -7.82 -3.73 -18.10
N GLU A 133 -8.70 -2.76 -18.40
CA GLU A 133 -8.50 -1.81 -19.49
C GLU A 133 -7.26 -0.95 -19.29
N LEU A 134 -7.05 -0.45 -18.06
CA LEU A 134 -5.89 0.34 -17.68
C LEU A 134 -4.57 -0.43 -17.89
N PHE A 135 -4.53 -1.68 -17.45
CA PHE A 135 -3.33 -2.52 -17.63
C PHE A 135 -3.14 -2.98 -19.07
N ALA A 136 -4.22 -3.17 -19.85
CA ALA A 136 -4.13 -3.46 -21.27
C ALA A 136 -3.57 -2.26 -22.05
N GLU A 137 -3.96 -1.04 -21.71
CA GLU A 137 -3.39 0.18 -22.28
C GLU A 137 -1.90 0.30 -21.96
N LEU A 138 -1.51 0.09 -20.70
CA LEU A 138 -0.09 0.09 -20.30
C LEU A 138 0.71 -0.98 -21.03
N GLU A 139 0.16 -2.20 -21.16
CA GLU A 139 0.80 -3.29 -21.91
C GLU A 139 1.02 -2.94 -23.38
N SER A 140 0.04 -2.27 -24.02
CA SER A 140 0.16 -1.84 -25.40
C SER A 140 1.32 -0.85 -25.61
N LYS A 141 1.59 0.00 -24.60
CA LYS A 141 2.69 0.98 -24.62
C LYS A 141 4.03 0.36 -24.23
N ASN A 142 4.04 -0.50 -23.25
CA ASN A 142 5.23 -1.16 -22.72
C ASN A 142 4.93 -2.59 -22.23
N PRO A 143 5.05 -3.61 -23.11
CA PRO A 143 4.76 -5.01 -22.76
C PRO A 143 5.67 -5.58 -21.66
N TYR A 144 6.83 -4.97 -21.42
CA TYR A 144 7.81 -5.41 -20.41
C TYR A 144 7.73 -4.62 -19.11
N HIS A 145 6.72 -3.76 -18.98
CA HIS A 145 6.54 -2.96 -17.75
C HIS A 145 6.35 -3.85 -16.53
N ILE A 146 7.05 -3.54 -15.44
CA ILE A 146 7.06 -4.37 -14.23
C ILE A 146 5.65 -4.53 -13.64
N ALA A 147 4.81 -3.48 -13.67
CA ALA A 147 3.43 -3.54 -13.21
C ALA A 147 2.59 -4.52 -14.03
N VAL A 148 2.75 -4.52 -15.37
CA VAL A 148 2.09 -5.46 -16.29
C VAL A 148 2.48 -6.90 -15.97
N LYS A 149 3.77 -7.16 -15.72
CA LYS A 149 4.26 -8.49 -15.33
C LYS A 149 3.53 -9.03 -14.09
N TYR A 150 3.43 -8.23 -13.03
CA TYR A 150 2.75 -8.64 -11.80
C TYR A 150 1.25 -8.76 -11.98
N TYR A 151 0.63 -7.87 -12.76
CA TYR A 151 -0.80 -7.94 -13.05
C TYR A 151 -1.17 -9.19 -13.83
N LYS A 152 -0.41 -9.56 -14.86
CA LYS A 152 -0.60 -10.82 -15.61
C LYS A 152 -0.46 -12.05 -14.72
N ALA A 153 0.52 -12.06 -13.84
CA ALA A 153 0.70 -13.16 -12.89
C ALA A 153 -0.53 -13.31 -11.98
N TYR A 154 -1.08 -12.19 -11.46
CA TYR A 154 -2.33 -12.19 -10.73
C TYR A 154 -3.50 -12.69 -11.60
N ARG A 155 -3.70 -12.16 -12.80
CA ARG A 155 -4.82 -12.47 -13.70
C ARG A 155 -4.83 -13.91 -14.25
N SER A 156 -3.76 -14.69 -14.05
CA SER A 156 -3.71 -16.09 -14.49
C SER A 156 -4.63 -17.05 -13.70
N GLY A 157 -5.21 -16.59 -12.59
CA GLY A 157 -6.14 -17.37 -11.76
C GLY A 157 -7.56 -17.40 -12.31
N SER A 158 -8.39 -18.34 -11.80
CA SER A 158 -9.83 -18.35 -12.07
C SER A 158 -10.54 -17.15 -11.44
N ALA A 159 -11.70 -16.74 -11.95
CA ALA A 159 -12.48 -15.60 -11.42
C ALA A 159 -12.73 -15.72 -9.90
N LYS A 160 -13.12 -16.91 -9.44
CA LYS A 160 -13.30 -17.19 -8.00
C LYS A 160 -12.02 -16.99 -7.18
N THR A 161 -10.89 -17.43 -7.71
CA THR A 161 -9.57 -17.23 -7.07
C THR A 161 -9.22 -15.75 -7.02
N LEU A 162 -9.40 -15.02 -8.12
CA LEU A 162 -9.09 -13.60 -8.21
C LEU A 162 -9.95 -12.78 -7.23
N LYS A 163 -11.24 -13.09 -7.10
CA LYS A 163 -12.12 -12.45 -6.11
C LYS A 163 -11.62 -12.68 -4.69
N SER A 164 -11.24 -13.92 -4.35
CA SER A 164 -10.69 -14.23 -3.03
C SER A 164 -9.37 -13.50 -2.75
N VAL A 165 -8.52 -13.34 -3.76
CA VAL A 165 -7.27 -12.56 -3.67
C VAL A 165 -7.56 -11.08 -3.42
N GLN A 166 -8.56 -10.49 -4.11
CA GLN A 166 -8.98 -9.10 -3.89
C GLN A 166 -9.50 -8.90 -2.46
N ILE A 167 -10.34 -9.80 -1.97
CA ILE A 167 -10.86 -9.75 -0.59
C ILE A 167 -9.70 -9.83 0.41
N THR A 168 -8.74 -10.72 0.18
CA THR A 168 -7.56 -10.86 1.05
C THR A 168 -6.75 -9.56 1.06
N LEU A 169 -6.50 -8.96 -0.09
CA LEU A 169 -5.78 -7.68 -0.18
C LEU A 169 -6.56 -6.55 0.49
N ALA A 170 -7.87 -6.42 0.22
CA ALA A 170 -8.72 -5.42 0.84
C ALA A 170 -8.68 -5.51 2.37
N ALA A 171 -8.78 -6.72 2.94
CA ALA A 171 -8.68 -6.94 4.38
C ALA A 171 -7.32 -6.53 4.96
N ARG A 172 -6.21 -6.72 4.21
CA ARG A 172 -4.88 -6.25 4.62
C ARG A 172 -4.76 -4.73 4.60
N LEU A 173 -5.44 -4.07 3.66
CA LEU A 173 -5.39 -2.62 3.45
C LEU A 173 -6.46 -1.85 4.24
N GLU A 174 -7.42 -2.52 4.87
CA GLU A 174 -8.52 -1.88 5.60
C GLU A 174 -8.03 -0.84 6.61
N LYS A 175 -6.91 -1.11 7.28
CA LYS A 175 -6.29 -0.20 8.26
C LYS A 175 -5.75 1.11 7.67
N PHE A 176 -5.63 1.20 6.35
CA PHE A 176 -5.17 2.39 5.63
C PHE A 176 -6.33 3.18 5.00
N ASN A 177 -7.56 2.73 5.19
CA ASN A 177 -8.78 3.37 4.68
C ASN A 177 -9.37 4.35 5.73
N LEU A 178 -8.48 5.11 6.39
CA LEU A 178 -8.82 6.07 7.46
C LEU A 178 -9.02 7.49 6.92
#